data_8a7bfe83775f2867b61dc375cafe410b
#
_entry.id   8a7bfe83775f2867b61dc375cafe410b
#
_cell.length_a   1.000
_cell.length_b   1.000
_cell.length_c   1.000
_cell.angle_alpha   90.00
_cell.angle_beta   90.00
_cell.angle_gamma   90.00
#
_symmetry.space_group_name_H-M   'P 1'
#
loop_
_entity.id
_entity.type
_entity.pdbx_description
1 polymer ?
#
loop_
_entity_poly.entity_id
_entity_poly.type
_entity_poly.pdbx_seq_one_letter_code
_entity_poly.pdbx_strand_id
1 'polypeptide(L)'
;MSWPPWPEGATPGECPVFVRNEQRIAAPPDVVWQWLVRAELWPTWFRGAGKVRFEQGGGPALALGTRVTWRMLNATIRVQVVVCEPPHLLDWVGGAAGVRAYHAWRLDADGTGTRLVTEETEHGPLPWLLRWYLRGALHGAHQQWIESLARVAANGPPPAR
;
A
#
# COMPACT_ATOMS: atom_id res chain seq x y z
N MET A 1 -8.78 10.56 -14.30
CA MET A 1 -7.44 10.07 -14.65
C MET A 1 -7.55 8.58 -14.97
N SER A 2 -7.00 8.09 -16.08
CA SER A 2 -6.94 6.64 -16.34
C SER A 2 -5.80 6.06 -15.52
N TRP A 3 -6.06 4.97 -14.81
CA TRP A 3 -5.02 4.28 -14.05
C TRP A 3 -4.04 3.61 -15.00
N PRO A 4 -2.75 3.51 -14.64
CA PRO A 4 -1.79 2.77 -15.45
C PRO A 4 -2.24 1.31 -15.59
N PRO A 5 -1.95 0.66 -16.72
CA PRO A 5 -2.27 -0.75 -16.89
C PRO A 5 -1.50 -1.60 -15.87
N TRP A 6 -2.12 -2.69 -15.45
CA TRP A 6 -1.46 -3.69 -14.63
C TRP A 6 -0.24 -4.27 -15.37
N PRO A 7 0.86 -4.55 -14.67
CA PRO A 7 1.98 -5.26 -15.27
C PRO A 7 1.55 -6.65 -15.76
N GLU A 8 2.21 -7.12 -16.80
CA GLU A 8 2.04 -8.49 -17.31
C GLU A 8 2.24 -9.53 -16.18
N GLY A 9 1.33 -10.49 -16.09
CA GLY A 9 1.34 -11.52 -15.05
C GLY A 9 0.90 -11.06 -13.66
N ALA A 10 0.48 -9.79 -13.51
CA ALA A 10 -0.03 -9.25 -12.25
C ALA A 10 -1.47 -8.74 -12.37
N THR A 11 -2.17 -9.03 -13.47
CA THR A 11 -3.55 -8.57 -13.64
C THR A 11 -4.52 -9.31 -12.70
N PRO A 12 -5.62 -8.67 -12.25
CA PRO A 12 -6.61 -9.32 -11.37
C PRO A 12 -7.16 -10.64 -11.89
N GLY A 13 -7.27 -10.80 -13.23
CA GLY A 13 -7.77 -12.03 -13.86
C GLY A 13 -6.76 -13.17 -13.92
N GLU A 14 -5.47 -12.88 -13.80
CA GLU A 14 -4.38 -13.86 -13.87
C GLU A 14 -3.91 -14.32 -12.49
N CYS A 15 -4.20 -13.57 -11.45
CA CYS A 15 -3.75 -13.86 -10.09
C CYS A 15 -4.79 -14.59 -9.25
N PRO A 16 -4.40 -15.59 -8.45
CA PRO A 16 -5.33 -16.33 -7.58
C PRO A 16 -5.90 -15.47 -6.45
N VAL A 17 -5.21 -14.40 -6.06
CA VAL A 17 -5.67 -13.44 -5.07
C VAL A 17 -5.71 -12.06 -5.69
N PHE A 18 -6.85 -11.41 -5.56
CA PHE A 18 -7.05 -9.99 -5.83
C PHE A 18 -7.92 -9.41 -4.72
N VAL A 19 -7.51 -8.28 -4.19
CA VAL A 19 -8.28 -7.50 -3.23
C VAL A 19 -8.32 -6.04 -3.65
N ARG A 20 -9.43 -5.37 -3.33
CA ARG A 20 -9.63 -3.96 -3.55
C ARG A 20 -10.34 -3.37 -2.35
N ASN A 21 -9.79 -2.29 -1.83
CA ASN A 21 -10.41 -1.49 -0.79
C ASN A 21 -10.49 -0.03 -1.24
N GLU A 22 -11.52 0.66 -0.74
CA GLU A 22 -11.76 2.06 -1.08
C GLU A 22 -12.20 2.82 0.16
N GLN A 23 -11.69 4.04 0.32
CA GLN A 23 -12.02 4.90 1.45
C GLN A 23 -12.07 6.37 1.00
N ARG A 24 -13.11 7.08 1.43
CA ARG A 24 -13.13 8.54 1.35
C ARG A 24 -12.45 9.12 2.59
N ILE A 25 -11.52 10.03 2.38
CA ILE A 25 -10.71 10.66 3.44
C ILE A 25 -11.01 12.16 3.46
N ALA A 26 -11.29 12.70 4.65
CA ALA A 26 -11.56 14.11 4.86
C ALA A 26 -10.24 14.93 4.95
N ALA A 27 -9.37 14.76 3.95
CA ALA A 27 -8.12 15.49 3.79
C ALA A 27 -7.75 15.55 2.31
N PRO A 28 -7.09 16.60 1.82
CA PRO A 28 -6.69 16.70 0.42
C PRO A 28 -5.59 15.65 0.08
N PRO A 29 -5.43 15.29 -1.22
CA PRO A 29 -4.52 14.21 -1.63
C PRO A 29 -3.06 14.40 -1.19
N ASP A 30 -2.56 15.62 -1.15
CA ASP A 30 -1.20 15.93 -0.71
C ASP A 30 -0.95 15.61 0.78
N VAL A 31 -1.95 15.82 1.63
CA VAL A 31 -1.87 15.43 3.06
C VAL A 31 -1.91 13.92 3.23
N VAL A 32 -2.81 13.24 2.52
CA VAL A 32 -2.89 11.76 2.54
C VAL A 32 -1.59 11.15 2.02
N TRP A 33 -1.06 11.69 0.93
CA TRP A 33 0.20 11.29 0.33
C TRP A 33 1.38 11.37 1.30
N GLN A 34 1.52 12.51 2.00
CA GLN A 34 2.61 12.70 2.97
C GLN A 34 2.61 11.63 4.07
N TRP A 35 1.46 11.20 4.55
CA TRP A 35 1.35 10.10 5.50
C TRP A 35 1.66 8.76 4.86
N LEU A 36 1.19 8.51 3.63
CA LEU A 36 1.37 7.25 2.93
C LEU A 36 2.85 6.97 2.62
N VAL A 37 3.57 7.95 2.08
CA VAL A 37 4.98 7.75 1.67
C VAL A 37 5.96 7.72 2.84
N ARG A 38 5.59 8.23 4.01
CA ARG A 38 6.45 8.22 5.20
C ARG A 38 6.35 6.89 5.93
N ALA A 39 6.89 5.85 5.30
CA ALA A 39 6.77 4.48 5.79
C ALA A 39 7.39 4.28 7.20
N GLU A 40 8.36 5.10 7.59
CA GLU A 40 8.92 5.10 8.95
C GLU A 40 7.87 5.42 10.03
N LEU A 41 6.81 6.12 9.66
CA LEU A 41 5.71 6.47 10.57
C LEU A 41 4.60 5.41 10.62
N TRP A 42 4.53 4.47 9.67
CA TRP A 42 3.45 3.47 9.64
C TRP A 42 3.21 2.79 10.99
N PRO A 43 4.25 2.34 11.73
CA PRO A 43 4.04 1.70 13.02
C PRO A 43 3.39 2.59 14.08
N THR A 44 3.38 3.91 13.91
CA THR A 44 2.79 4.85 14.87
C THR A 44 1.28 4.98 14.74
N TRP A 45 0.73 4.67 13.57
CA TRP A 45 -0.69 4.84 13.27
C TRP A 45 -1.38 3.60 12.68
N PHE A 46 -0.63 2.64 12.15
CA PHE A 46 -1.14 1.38 11.61
C PHE A 46 -0.52 0.18 12.36
N ARG A 47 -1.34 -0.50 13.15
CA ARG A 47 -0.89 -1.65 13.96
C ARG A 47 -0.41 -2.85 13.12
N GLY A 48 -0.85 -2.92 11.86
CA GLY A 48 -0.44 -3.98 10.93
C GLY A 48 1.01 -3.85 10.46
N ALA A 49 1.62 -2.66 10.56
CA ALA A 49 3.00 -2.44 10.14
C ALA A 49 3.95 -2.38 11.33
N GLY A 50 4.87 -3.33 11.42
CA GLY A 50 5.94 -3.33 12.42
C GLY A 50 7.33 -3.38 11.81
N LYS A 51 8.33 -2.81 12.50
CA LYS A 51 9.75 -2.92 12.12
C LYS A 51 10.04 -2.49 10.67
N VAL A 52 9.56 -1.30 10.28
CA VAL A 52 9.87 -0.75 8.97
C VAL A 52 11.38 -0.45 8.86
N ARG A 53 11.99 -0.89 7.77
CA ARG A 53 13.41 -0.68 7.46
C ARG A 53 13.58 -0.37 5.99
N PHE A 54 14.27 0.71 5.69
CA PHE A 54 14.72 1.03 4.33
C PHE A 54 16.02 0.29 4.04
N GLU A 55 16.13 -0.26 2.82
CA GLU A 55 17.38 -0.81 2.33
C GLU A 55 18.28 0.33 1.80
N GLN A 56 19.51 0.01 1.44
CA GLN A 56 20.60 0.95 1.12
C GLN A 56 20.15 2.16 0.29
N GLY A 57 20.42 3.36 0.82
CA GLY A 57 20.17 4.64 0.15
C GLY A 57 18.71 5.09 0.12
N GLY A 58 17.79 4.33 0.69
CA GLY A 58 16.38 4.67 0.76
C GLY A 58 15.98 5.35 2.08
N GLY A 59 14.88 6.08 2.04
CA GLY A 59 14.21 6.65 3.23
C GLY A 59 14.53 8.13 3.48
N PRO A 60 13.77 8.71 4.39
CA PRO A 60 12.71 8.12 5.20
C PRO A 60 11.34 8.07 4.50
N ALA A 61 11.23 8.52 3.24
CA ALA A 61 10.01 8.46 2.46
C ALA A 61 10.16 7.52 1.26
N LEU A 62 9.05 6.93 0.83
CA LEU A 62 8.98 6.13 -0.38
C LEU A 62 9.13 7.03 -1.61
N ALA A 63 10.00 6.63 -2.52
CA ALA A 63 10.21 7.22 -3.83
C ALA A 63 10.45 6.12 -4.85
N LEU A 64 10.44 6.44 -6.13
CA LEU A 64 10.73 5.46 -7.19
C LEU A 64 12.05 4.73 -6.92
N GLY A 65 12.03 3.41 -6.99
CA GLY A 65 13.18 2.55 -6.71
C GLY A 65 13.44 2.25 -5.23
N THR A 66 12.79 2.95 -4.30
CA THR A 66 12.95 2.69 -2.85
C THR A 66 12.64 1.24 -2.54
N ARG A 67 13.55 0.59 -1.79
CA ARG A 67 13.33 -0.74 -1.22
C ARG A 67 13.08 -0.62 0.28
N VAL A 68 12.01 -1.27 0.73
CA VAL A 68 11.60 -1.23 2.12
C VAL A 68 11.10 -2.60 2.58
N THR A 69 11.34 -2.90 3.84
CA THR A 69 10.83 -4.11 4.50
C THR A 69 10.03 -3.72 5.74
N TRP A 70 8.98 -4.47 6.03
CA TRP A 70 8.25 -4.37 7.29
C TRP A 70 7.65 -5.71 7.68
N ARG A 71 7.16 -5.81 8.92
CA ARG A 71 6.43 -6.99 9.38
C ARG A 71 4.93 -6.73 9.31
N MET A 72 4.18 -7.66 8.70
CA MET A 72 2.73 -7.67 8.64
C MET A 72 2.23 -9.13 8.67
N LEU A 73 1.15 -9.40 9.41
CA LEU A 73 0.55 -10.76 9.51
C LEU A 73 1.58 -11.87 9.81
N ASN A 74 2.54 -11.60 10.71
CA ASN A 74 3.67 -12.49 11.06
C ASN A 74 4.66 -12.79 9.92
N ALA A 75 4.52 -12.16 8.76
CA ALA A 75 5.48 -12.25 7.66
C ALA A 75 6.38 -11.01 7.58
N THR A 76 7.56 -11.18 7.00
CA THR A 76 8.39 -10.06 6.57
C THR A 76 8.07 -9.78 5.11
N ILE A 77 7.49 -8.62 4.87
CA ILE A 77 7.19 -8.12 3.53
C ILE A 77 8.42 -7.36 3.03
N ARG A 78 8.81 -7.59 1.78
CA ARG A 78 9.88 -6.86 1.08
C ARG A 78 9.33 -6.36 -0.23
N VAL A 79 9.47 -5.06 -0.47
CA VAL A 79 8.97 -4.46 -1.71
C VAL A 79 9.97 -3.46 -2.29
N GLN A 80 9.77 -3.20 -3.59
CA GLN A 80 10.41 -2.10 -4.29
C GLN A 80 9.33 -1.24 -4.94
N VAL A 81 9.41 0.07 -4.75
CA VAL A 81 8.53 1.05 -5.39
C VAL A 81 8.85 1.09 -6.88
N VAL A 82 7.84 0.88 -7.72
CA VAL A 82 7.95 0.84 -9.19
C VAL A 82 7.16 1.97 -9.87
N VAL A 83 6.19 2.58 -9.18
CA VAL A 83 5.51 3.81 -9.62
C VAL A 83 5.48 4.78 -8.44
N CYS A 84 5.79 6.05 -8.69
CA CYS A 84 5.70 7.11 -7.69
C CYS A 84 5.42 8.43 -8.40
N GLU A 85 4.15 8.81 -8.45
CA GLU A 85 3.65 10.04 -9.07
C GLU A 85 2.87 10.87 -8.03
N PRO A 86 3.56 11.72 -7.24
CA PRO A 86 2.92 12.51 -6.20
C PRO A 86 1.86 13.48 -6.75
N PRO A 87 0.74 13.67 -6.06
CA PRO A 87 0.31 12.93 -4.88
C PRO A 87 -0.70 11.81 -5.23
N HIS A 88 -0.64 11.22 -6.42
CA HIS A 88 -1.73 10.43 -7.00
C HIS A 88 -1.46 8.92 -7.08
N LEU A 89 -0.24 8.50 -7.44
CA LEU A 89 0.04 7.11 -7.75
C LEU A 89 1.27 6.61 -6.99
N LEU A 90 1.11 5.50 -6.27
CA LEU A 90 2.20 4.80 -5.60
C LEU A 90 2.00 3.29 -5.75
N ASP A 91 2.92 2.64 -6.46
CA ASP A 91 2.85 1.19 -6.63
C ASP A 91 4.17 0.55 -6.25
N TRP A 92 4.09 -0.65 -5.72
CA TRP A 92 5.26 -1.46 -5.45
C TRP A 92 5.06 -2.93 -5.83
N VAL A 93 6.17 -3.58 -6.08
CA VAL A 93 6.26 -5.03 -6.31
C VAL A 93 7.04 -5.67 -5.18
N GLY A 94 6.71 -6.89 -4.83
CA GLY A 94 7.42 -7.63 -3.79
C GLY A 94 6.57 -8.71 -3.16
N GLY A 95 6.64 -8.85 -1.84
CA GLY A 95 5.85 -9.82 -1.10
C GLY A 95 6.62 -10.49 0.04
N ALA A 96 6.27 -11.73 0.31
CA ALA A 96 6.87 -12.58 1.33
C ALA A 96 7.33 -13.93 0.74
N ALA A 97 7.86 -14.81 1.57
CA ALA A 97 8.24 -16.14 1.11
C ALA A 97 7.04 -16.90 0.52
N GLY A 98 7.17 -17.31 -0.75
CA GLY A 98 6.10 -18.01 -1.49
C GLY A 98 4.97 -17.14 -2.01
N VAL A 99 5.07 -15.81 -1.83
CA VAL A 99 4.09 -14.82 -2.29
C VAL A 99 4.81 -13.74 -3.09
N ARG A 100 4.34 -13.46 -4.28
CA ARG A 100 4.70 -12.30 -5.08
C ARG A 100 3.45 -11.43 -5.23
N ALA A 101 3.60 -10.13 -4.99
CA ALA A 101 2.50 -9.18 -5.01
C ALA A 101 2.82 -7.97 -5.89
N TYR A 102 1.77 -7.41 -6.47
CA TYR A 102 1.75 -6.06 -7.00
C TYR A 102 0.69 -5.28 -6.24
N HIS A 103 1.08 -4.20 -5.59
CA HIS A 103 0.20 -3.40 -4.77
C HIS A 103 0.16 -1.96 -5.27
N ALA A 104 -1.02 -1.47 -5.53
CA ALA A 104 -1.30 -0.17 -6.13
C ALA A 104 -2.11 0.72 -5.19
N TRP A 105 -1.72 2.00 -5.11
CA TRP A 105 -2.42 3.06 -4.40
C TRP A 105 -2.79 4.18 -5.34
N ARG A 106 -4.04 4.64 -5.26
CA ARG A 106 -4.62 5.68 -6.11
C ARG A 106 -5.31 6.71 -5.24
N LEU A 107 -4.91 7.97 -5.39
CA LEU A 107 -5.44 9.10 -4.64
C LEU A 107 -6.02 10.11 -5.61
N ASP A 108 -7.33 10.18 -5.67
CA ASP A 108 -8.06 11.15 -6.49
C ASP A 108 -8.68 12.22 -5.61
N ALA A 109 -8.63 13.48 -6.04
CA ALA A 109 -9.35 14.55 -5.36
C ALA A 109 -10.88 14.31 -5.45
N ASP A 110 -11.58 14.45 -4.33
CA ASP A 110 -13.02 14.29 -4.21
C ASP A 110 -13.61 15.44 -3.36
N GLY A 111 -13.94 16.54 -4.02
CA GLY A 111 -14.28 17.80 -3.37
C GLY A 111 -13.09 18.34 -2.57
N THR A 112 -13.27 18.53 -1.26
CA THR A 112 -12.19 18.94 -0.34
C THR A 112 -11.42 17.76 0.24
N GLY A 113 -11.78 16.53 -0.13
CA GLY A 113 -11.19 15.30 0.37
C GLY A 113 -10.48 14.49 -0.70
N THR A 114 -10.19 13.25 -0.35
CA THR A 114 -9.51 12.27 -1.20
C THR A 114 -10.35 11.00 -1.31
N ARG A 115 -10.55 10.52 -2.52
CA ARG A 115 -10.95 9.15 -2.78
C ARG A 115 -9.68 8.31 -2.88
N LEU A 116 -9.45 7.48 -1.88
CA LEU A 116 -8.32 6.54 -1.84
C LEU A 116 -8.80 5.16 -2.28
N VAL A 117 -8.09 4.57 -3.24
CA VAL A 117 -8.27 3.18 -3.64
C VAL A 117 -6.95 2.46 -3.49
N THR A 118 -6.98 1.27 -2.90
CA THR A 118 -5.84 0.36 -2.87
C THR A 118 -6.23 -0.98 -3.45
N GLU A 119 -5.36 -1.51 -4.31
CA GLU A 119 -5.57 -2.79 -5.00
C GLU A 119 -4.30 -3.63 -4.90
N GLU A 120 -4.45 -4.92 -4.61
CA GLU A 120 -3.33 -5.85 -4.58
C GLU A 120 -3.67 -7.15 -5.29
N THR A 121 -2.76 -7.61 -6.11
CA THR A 121 -2.76 -8.97 -6.65
C THR A 121 -1.61 -9.76 -6.05
N GLU A 122 -1.89 -11.03 -5.74
CA GLU A 122 -0.85 -11.95 -5.28
C GLU A 122 -0.83 -13.21 -6.13
N HIS A 123 0.38 -13.70 -6.41
CA HIS A 123 0.62 -14.96 -7.13
C HIS A 123 1.77 -15.75 -6.49
N GLY A 124 1.84 -17.03 -6.81
CA GLY A 124 2.80 -17.96 -6.25
C GLY A 124 2.13 -19.18 -5.61
N PRO A 125 2.90 -20.12 -5.05
CA PRO A 125 2.35 -21.36 -4.52
C PRO A 125 1.43 -21.15 -3.32
N LEU A 126 1.75 -20.24 -2.40
CA LEU A 126 0.90 -19.97 -1.23
C LEU A 126 -0.41 -19.27 -1.60
N PRO A 127 -0.43 -18.18 -2.41
CA PRO A 127 -1.67 -17.59 -2.90
C PRO A 127 -2.56 -18.58 -3.66
N TRP A 128 -1.98 -19.46 -4.45
CA TRP A 128 -2.76 -20.48 -5.15
C TRP A 128 -3.43 -21.46 -4.18
N LEU A 129 -2.70 -21.96 -3.19
CA LEU A 129 -3.19 -22.94 -2.21
C LEU A 129 -4.20 -22.33 -1.22
N LEU A 130 -3.92 -21.12 -0.75
CA LEU A 130 -4.64 -20.46 0.36
C LEU A 130 -5.53 -19.30 -0.09
N ARG A 131 -5.88 -19.21 -1.38
CA ARG A 131 -6.56 -18.06 -1.99
C ARG A 131 -7.81 -17.58 -1.23
N TRP A 132 -8.62 -18.51 -0.74
CA TRP A 132 -9.85 -18.16 -0.02
C TRP A 132 -9.58 -17.48 1.32
N TYR A 133 -8.60 -17.98 2.04
CA TYR A 133 -8.18 -17.40 3.31
C TYR A 133 -7.46 -16.06 3.08
N LEU A 134 -6.51 -16.02 2.16
CA LEU A 134 -5.70 -14.82 1.89
C LEU A 134 -6.54 -13.66 1.39
N ARG A 135 -7.53 -13.87 0.54
CA ARG A 135 -8.45 -12.81 0.12
C ARG A 135 -9.12 -12.11 1.31
N GLY A 136 -9.65 -12.88 2.25
CA GLY A 136 -10.30 -12.31 3.45
C GLY A 136 -9.31 -11.62 4.39
N ALA A 137 -8.19 -12.27 4.68
CA ALA A 137 -7.17 -11.74 5.58
C ALA A 137 -6.54 -10.46 5.03
N LEU A 138 -6.20 -10.44 3.73
CA LEU A 138 -5.59 -9.30 3.06
C LEU A 138 -6.57 -8.13 2.92
N HIS A 139 -7.81 -8.41 2.51
CA HIS A 139 -8.86 -7.39 2.45
C HIS A 139 -9.08 -6.72 3.81
N GLY A 140 -9.15 -7.51 4.89
CA GLY A 140 -9.28 -6.98 6.24
C GLY A 140 -8.07 -6.15 6.69
N ALA A 141 -6.85 -6.59 6.35
CA ALA A 141 -5.63 -5.86 6.67
C ALA A 141 -5.55 -4.52 5.91
N HIS A 142 -5.90 -4.50 4.63
CA HIS A 142 -5.96 -3.27 3.83
C HIS A 142 -7.04 -2.33 4.34
N GLN A 143 -8.21 -2.85 4.72
CA GLN A 143 -9.28 -2.03 5.28
C GLN A 143 -8.81 -1.30 6.54
N GLN A 144 -8.16 -2.01 7.47
CA GLN A 144 -7.58 -1.40 8.66
C GLN A 144 -6.49 -0.37 8.33
N TRP A 145 -5.72 -0.61 7.27
CA TRP A 145 -4.67 0.32 6.83
C TRP A 145 -5.26 1.63 6.34
N ILE A 146 -6.20 1.57 5.38
CA ILE A 146 -6.82 2.79 4.82
C ILE A 146 -7.66 3.56 5.85
N GLU A 147 -8.35 2.87 6.78
CA GLU A 147 -9.07 3.52 7.88
C GLU A 147 -8.12 4.23 8.86
N SER A 148 -6.97 3.61 9.14
CA SER A 148 -5.95 4.21 10.00
C SER A 148 -5.31 5.42 9.34
N LEU A 149 -5.03 5.34 8.02
CA LEU A 149 -4.53 6.45 7.23
C LEU A 149 -5.55 7.61 7.19
N ALA A 150 -6.83 7.30 6.98
CA ALA A 150 -7.90 8.29 6.98
C ALA A 150 -7.97 9.07 8.32
N ARG A 151 -7.83 8.35 9.44
CA ARG A 151 -7.87 8.93 10.78
C ARG A 151 -6.72 9.91 11.03
N VAL A 152 -5.50 9.55 10.63
CA VAL A 152 -4.35 10.46 10.85
C VAL A 152 -4.36 11.63 9.88
N ALA A 153 -4.70 11.40 8.61
CA ALA A 153 -4.75 12.45 7.59
C ALA A 153 -5.82 13.51 7.89
N ALA A 154 -6.97 13.12 8.47
CA ALA A 154 -8.02 14.04 8.89
C ALA A 154 -7.56 15.06 9.96
N ASN A 155 -6.48 14.77 10.69
CA ASN A 155 -5.88 15.68 11.68
C ASN A 155 -4.77 16.58 11.08
N GLY A 156 -4.54 16.53 9.79
CA GLY A 156 -3.53 17.33 9.08
C GLY A 156 -2.30 16.53 8.66
N PRO A 157 -1.27 17.21 8.15
CA PRO A 157 -0.06 16.58 7.67
C PRO A 157 0.75 15.94 8.80
N PRO A 158 1.63 14.97 8.49
CA PRO A 158 2.54 14.42 9.49
C PRO A 158 3.48 15.50 10.05
N PRO A 159 4.04 15.27 11.26
CA PRO A 159 4.97 16.24 11.86
C PRO A 159 6.14 16.56 10.92
N ALA A 160 6.57 17.84 10.92
CA ALA A 160 7.77 18.25 10.22
C ALA A 160 8.99 17.43 10.72
N ARG A 161 9.98 17.29 9.86
CA ARG A 161 11.24 16.61 10.22
C ARG A 161 12.15 17.55 10.94
#